data_3210f4c066093abc463c4b57fa6144fb
#
_entry.id   3210f4c066093abc463c4b57fa6144fb
#
_cell.length_a   1.000
_cell.length_b   1.000
_cell.length_c   1.000
_cell.angle_alpha   90.00
_cell.angle_beta   90.00
_cell.angle_gamma   90.00
#
_symmetry.space_group_name_H-M   'P 1'
#
loop_
_entity.id
_entity.type
_entity.pdbx_description
1 polymer ?
#
loop_
_entity_poly.entity_id
_entity_poly.type
_entity_poly.pdbx_seq_one_letter_code
_entity_poly.pdbx_strand_id
1 'polypeptide(L)'
;MKFNVLTLFPEMFSALDESIIGRGKEKGLIEINLINIRDFSKNKHKKVDDTPYGGGAGMVMEPTVVYDAYCSVKEPNVKVIYMSPQGKTLNQQMVQDLAKEENII
;
A
#
# COMPACT_ATOMS: atom_id res chain seq x y z
N MET A 1 -0.12 -14.31 -7.53
CA MET A 1 0.21 -13.43 -6.39
C MET A 1 -0.40 -12.06 -6.61
N LYS A 2 -1.11 -11.57 -5.61
CA LYS A 2 -1.82 -10.30 -5.71
C LYS A 2 -1.26 -9.30 -4.71
N PHE A 3 -1.00 -8.08 -5.17
CA PHE A 3 -0.57 -6.96 -4.35
C PHE A 3 -1.65 -5.89 -4.38
N ASN A 4 -2.13 -5.50 -3.22
CA ASN A 4 -3.00 -4.33 -3.06
C ASN A 4 -2.15 -3.24 -2.42
N VAL A 5 -1.81 -2.21 -3.20
CA VAL A 5 -0.92 -1.14 -2.75
C VAL A 5 -1.75 0.07 -2.35
N LEU A 6 -1.75 0.40 -1.07
CA LEU A 6 -2.40 1.60 -0.56
C LEU A 6 -1.40 2.75 -0.63
N THR A 7 -1.69 3.75 -1.43
CA THR A 7 -0.75 4.85 -1.69
C THR A 7 -1.47 6.18 -1.87
N LEU A 8 -0.77 7.26 -1.56
CA LEU A 8 -1.24 8.62 -1.86
C LEU A 8 -0.93 9.02 -3.30
N PHE A 9 -0.06 8.28 -3.99
CA PHE A 9 0.45 8.64 -5.31
C PHE A 9 0.44 7.43 -6.26
N PRO A 10 -0.76 6.94 -6.65
CA PRO A 10 -0.84 5.75 -7.51
C PRO A 10 -0.12 5.92 -8.85
N GLU A 11 -0.03 7.14 -9.36
CA GLU A 11 0.66 7.44 -10.63
C GLU A 11 2.16 7.12 -10.59
N MET A 12 2.76 7.05 -9.42
CA MET A 12 4.19 6.71 -9.29
C MET A 12 4.49 5.25 -9.59
N PHE A 13 3.46 4.42 -9.67
CA PHE A 13 3.60 2.98 -9.89
C PHE A 13 3.50 2.58 -11.36
N SER A 14 3.41 3.53 -12.29
CA SER A 14 3.30 3.24 -13.74
C SER A 14 4.50 2.45 -14.26
N ALA A 15 5.67 2.60 -13.66
CA ALA A 15 6.87 1.84 -14.03
C ALA A 15 6.69 0.32 -13.87
N LEU A 16 5.76 -0.12 -13.05
CA LEU A 16 5.47 -1.54 -12.85
C LEU A 16 4.74 -2.18 -14.02
N ASP A 17 4.28 -1.39 -15.00
CA ASP A 17 3.69 -1.91 -16.23
C ASP A 17 4.74 -2.26 -17.28
N GLU A 18 6.00 -1.98 -17.01
CA GLU A 18 7.11 -2.14 -17.94
C GLU A 18 7.96 -3.37 -17.61
N SER A 19 8.74 -3.82 -18.60
CA SER A 19 9.76 -4.84 -18.44
C SER A 19 9.21 -6.18 -17.92
N ILE A 20 9.94 -6.84 -17.03
CA ILE A 20 9.61 -8.19 -16.52
C ILE A 20 8.34 -8.17 -15.69
N ILE A 21 8.13 -7.15 -14.87
CA ILE A 21 6.92 -7.04 -14.04
C ILE A 21 5.69 -6.86 -14.93
N GLY A 22 5.77 -6.01 -15.95
CA GLY A 22 4.71 -5.83 -16.93
C GLY A 22 4.35 -7.14 -17.62
N ARG A 23 5.34 -7.93 -18.00
CA ARG A 23 5.13 -9.25 -18.61
C ARG A 23 4.44 -10.22 -17.64
N GLY A 24 4.83 -10.20 -16.38
CA GLY A 24 4.18 -11.03 -15.36
C GLY A 24 2.71 -10.67 -15.17
N LYS A 25 2.38 -9.38 -15.22
CA LYS A 25 1.00 -8.91 -15.15
C LYS A 25 0.19 -9.38 -16.35
N GLU A 26 0.73 -9.24 -17.56
CA GLU A 26 0.06 -9.68 -18.80
C GLU A 26 -0.23 -11.18 -18.79
N LYS A 27 0.67 -11.97 -18.23
CA LYS A 27 0.51 -13.43 -18.13
C LYS A 27 -0.37 -13.86 -16.98
N GLY A 28 -0.87 -12.92 -16.16
CA GLY A 28 -1.70 -13.24 -15.00
C GLY A 28 -0.95 -13.84 -13.81
N LEU A 29 0.39 -13.76 -13.81
CA LEU A 29 1.20 -14.27 -12.70
C LEU A 29 1.24 -13.32 -11.51
N ILE A 30 1.08 -12.03 -11.78
CA ILE A 30 1.10 -10.95 -10.79
C ILE A 30 -0.09 -10.04 -11.06
N GLU A 31 -0.83 -9.72 -10.01
CA GLU A 31 -1.88 -8.72 -10.06
C GLU A 31 -1.48 -7.59 -9.11
N ILE A 32 -1.49 -6.36 -9.58
CA ILE A 32 -1.17 -5.18 -8.77
C ILE A 32 -2.35 -4.23 -8.84
N ASN A 33 -3.01 -4.04 -7.70
CA ASN A 33 -4.13 -3.11 -7.57
C ASN A 33 -3.66 -1.90 -6.78
N LEU A 34 -3.81 -0.72 -7.36
CA LEU A 34 -3.43 0.54 -6.74
C LEU A 34 -4.66 1.17 -6.10
N ILE A 35 -4.63 1.33 -4.80
CA ILE A 35 -5.72 1.91 -4.04
C ILE A 35 -5.29 3.31 -3.60
N ASN A 36 -5.97 4.33 -4.10
CA ASN A 36 -5.68 5.70 -3.72
C ASN A 36 -6.31 5.97 -2.36
N ILE A 37 -5.47 6.16 -1.35
CA ILE A 37 -5.93 6.42 0.03
C ILE A 37 -6.83 7.66 0.09
N ARG A 38 -6.58 8.66 -0.76
CA ARG A 38 -7.36 9.90 -0.80
C ARG A 38 -8.83 9.67 -1.13
N ASP A 39 -9.16 8.60 -1.84
CA ASP A 39 -10.54 8.28 -2.21
C ASP A 39 -11.39 7.93 -0.97
N PHE A 40 -10.75 7.61 0.14
CA PHE A 40 -11.43 7.25 1.39
C PHE A 40 -11.53 8.44 2.35
N SER A 41 -11.03 9.61 1.97
CA SER A 41 -11.18 10.82 2.77
C SER A 41 -12.60 11.35 2.65
N LYS A 42 -13.21 11.64 3.79
CA LYS A 42 -14.52 12.28 3.86
C LYS A 42 -14.43 13.80 3.78
N ASN A 43 -13.21 14.32 3.73
CA ASN A 43 -12.96 15.75 3.62
C ASN A 43 -13.24 16.22 2.19
N LYS A 44 -13.83 17.44 2.05
CA LYS A 44 -14.14 18.04 0.74
C LYS A 44 -12.92 18.16 -0.16
N HIS A 45 -11.74 18.40 0.42
CA HIS A 45 -10.49 18.57 -0.32
C HIS A 45 -9.65 17.29 -0.37
N LYS A 46 -10.23 16.14 -0.03
CA LYS A 46 -9.52 14.84 0.02
C LYS A 46 -8.30 14.88 0.93
N LYS A 47 -8.39 15.61 2.03
CA LYS A 47 -7.33 15.69 3.03
C LYS A 47 -7.17 14.34 3.72
N VAL A 48 -5.93 13.89 3.89
CA VAL A 48 -5.59 12.59 4.50
C VAL A 48 -4.66 12.73 5.70
N ASP A 49 -4.25 13.94 6.05
CA ASP A 49 -3.32 14.21 7.13
C ASP A 49 -3.85 15.30 8.06
N ASP A 50 -3.30 15.35 9.25
CA ASP A 50 -3.67 16.33 10.26
C ASP A 50 -2.44 16.66 11.11
N THR A 51 -2.58 17.68 11.98
CA THR A 51 -1.50 18.05 12.88
C THR A 51 -1.20 16.92 13.86
N PRO A 52 0.09 16.74 14.27
CA PRO A 52 0.43 15.74 15.29
C PRO A 52 -0.28 16.01 16.61
N TYR A 53 -0.65 14.94 17.31
CA TYR A 53 -1.19 15.04 18.65
C TYR A 53 -0.16 15.73 19.56
N GLY A 54 -0.60 16.76 20.29
CA GLY A 54 0.29 17.55 21.14
C GLY A 54 1.00 18.69 20.44
N GLY A 55 0.76 18.93 19.16
CA GLY A 55 1.23 20.14 18.45
C GLY A 55 2.66 20.09 17.94
N GLY A 56 3.22 18.91 17.70
CA GLY A 56 4.55 18.79 17.11
C GLY A 56 4.65 19.32 15.68
N ALA A 57 5.88 19.35 15.13
CA ALA A 57 6.09 19.77 13.74
C ALA A 57 5.61 18.72 12.74
N GLY A 58 5.22 19.18 11.55
CA GLY A 58 4.81 18.31 10.45
C GLY A 58 3.34 17.90 10.52
N MET A 59 3.00 16.90 9.68
CA MET A 59 1.64 16.38 9.58
C MET A 59 1.66 14.87 9.78
N VAL A 60 0.56 14.34 10.32
CA VAL A 60 0.39 12.90 10.54
C VAL A 60 -0.81 12.44 9.71
N MET A 61 -0.65 11.31 9.01
CA MET A 61 -1.73 10.73 8.23
C MET A 61 -2.88 10.29 9.15
N GLU A 62 -4.11 10.58 8.76
CA GLU A 62 -5.28 10.22 9.54
C GLU A 62 -5.49 8.69 9.53
N PRO A 63 -5.47 8.03 10.71
CA PRO A 63 -5.62 6.58 10.76
C PRO A 63 -6.93 6.06 10.19
N THR A 64 -8.02 6.82 10.33
CA THR A 64 -9.33 6.40 9.84
C THR A 64 -9.36 6.29 8.33
N VAL A 65 -8.68 7.19 7.61
CA VAL A 65 -8.60 7.17 6.15
C VAL A 65 -7.84 5.94 5.68
N VAL A 66 -6.70 5.66 6.32
CA VAL A 66 -5.88 4.46 5.99
C VAL A 66 -6.65 3.19 6.33
N TYR A 67 -7.34 3.16 7.45
CA TYR A 67 -8.12 2.00 7.87
C TYR A 67 -9.26 1.71 6.89
N ASP A 68 -9.95 2.74 6.43
CA ASP A 68 -11.03 2.56 5.45
C ASP A 68 -10.51 2.03 4.13
N ALA A 69 -9.34 2.53 3.68
CA ALA A 69 -8.68 2.00 2.48
C ALA A 69 -8.30 0.52 2.67
N TYR A 70 -7.74 0.17 3.81
CA TYR A 70 -7.42 -1.21 4.14
C TYR A 70 -8.66 -2.10 4.13
N CYS A 71 -9.74 -1.64 4.74
CA CYS A 71 -11.00 -2.41 4.80
C CYS A 71 -11.57 -2.70 3.41
N SER A 72 -11.29 -1.85 2.42
CA SER A 72 -11.78 -2.06 1.05
C SER A 72 -11.14 -3.26 0.37
N VAL A 73 -9.98 -3.71 0.83
CA VAL A 73 -9.21 -4.79 0.20
C VAL A 73 -8.82 -5.91 1.15
N LYS A 74 -9.16 -5.82 2.43
CA LYS A 74 -8.80 -6.85 3.40
C LYS A 74 -9.45 -8.19 3.07
N GLU A 75 -8.70 -9.25 3.27
CA GLU A 75 -9.16 -10.63 3.10
C GLU A 75 -8.64 -11.47 4.25
N PRO A 76 -9.29 -12.63 4.58
CA PRO A 76 -8.75 -13.53 5.59
C PRO A 76 -7.33 -13.98 5.23
N ASN A 77 -6.44 -14.02 6.23
CA ASN A 77 -5.06 -14.49 6.08
C ASN A 77 -4.19 -13.63 5.14
N VAL A 78 -4.61 -12.40 4.85
CA VAL A 78 -3.79 -11.49 4.03
C VAL A 78 -2.57 -11.04 4.84
N LYS A 79 -1.41 -10.95 4.17
CA LYS A 79 -0.20 -10.40 4.77
C LYS A 79 -0.20 -8.89 4.60
N VAL A 80 -0.12 -8.16 5.70
CA VAL A 80 -0.10 -6.69 5.66
C VAL A 80 1.32 -6.20 5.94
N ILE A 81 1.82 -5.33 5.08
CA ILE A 81 3.15 -4.75 5.22
C ILE A 81 3.00 -3.23 5.32
N TYR A 82 3.50 -2.67 6.39
CA TYR A 82 3.57 -1.23 6.57
C TYR A 82 5.00 -0.76 6.33
N MET A 83 5.19 0.07 5.32
CA MET A 83 6.50 0.62 4.97
C MET A 83 6.86 1.72 5.95
N SER A 84 7.89 1.49 6.76
CA SER A 84 8.29 2.42 7.82
C SER A 84 9.81 2.42 7.98
N PRO A 85 10.42 3.59 8.27
CA PRO A 85 11.85 3.64 8.60
C PRO A 85 12.20 2.86 9.87
N GLN A 86 11.23 2.58 10.74
CA GLN A 86 11.43 1.84 11.98
C GLN A 86 11.30 0.33 11.79
N GLY A 87 10.92 -0.11 10.59
CA GLY A 87 10.76 -1.51 10.28
C GLY A 87 12.10 -2.22 10.06
N LYS A 88 12.02 -3.54 9.89
CA LYS A 88 13.19 -4.33 9.54
C LYS A 88 13.59 -4.07 8.09
N THR A 89 14.89 -3.98 7.84
CA THR A 89 15.40 -3.85 6.47
C THR A 89 15.04 -5.10 5.66
N LEU A 90 14.50 -4.90 4.46
CA LEU A 90 14.18 -6.00 3.56
C LEU A 90 15.47 -6.75 3.18
N ASN A 91 15.42 -8.06 3.30
CA ASN A 91 16.52 -8.93 2.89
C ASN A 91 15.99 -10.09 2.03
N GLN A 92 16.90 -10.88 1.46
CA GLN A 92 16.52 -11.96 0.54
C GLN A 92 15.64 -13.02 1.22
N GLN A 93 15.90 -13.34 2.47
CA GLN A 93 15.07 -14.31 3.20
C GLN A 93 13.64 -13.82 3.36
N MET A 94 13.47 -12.55 3.71
CA MET A 94 12.14 -11.94 3.81
C MET A 94 11.41 -11.95 2.46
N VAL A 95 12.13 -11.66 1.38
CA VAL A 95 11.55 -11.70 0.03
C VAL A 95 11.08 -13.11 -0.31
N GLN A 96 11.88 -14.12 -0.01
CA GLN A 96 11.50 -15.51 -0.28
C GLN A 96 10.28 -15.93 0.55
N ASP A 97 10.20 -15.51 1.79
CA ASP A 97 9.05 -15.80 2.65
C ASP A 97 7.78 -15.10 2.15
N LEU A 98 7.91 -13.83 1.76
CA LEU A 98 6.78 -13.07 1.21
C LEU A 98 6.30 -13.62 -0.13
N ALA A 99 7.21 -14.17 -0.94
CA ALA A 99 6.86 -14.77 -2.23
C ALA A 99 5.94 -15.99 -2.10
N LYS A 100 5.83 -16.56 -0.92
CA LYS A 100 4.91 -17.68 -0.63
C LYS A 100 3.49 -17.22 -0.35
N GLU A 101 3.29 -15.94 -0.12
CA GLU A 101 1.96 -15.38 0.13
C GLU A 101 1.20 -15.22 -1.18
N GLU A 102 -0.10 -15.48 -1.16
CA GLU A 102 -0.95 -15.30 -2.33
C GLU A 102 -1.44 -13.86 -2.47
N ASN A 103 -1.58 -13.17 -1.34
CA ASN A 103 -2.17 -11.85 -1.28
C ASN A 103 -1.43 -11.00 -0.24
N ILE A 104 -0.99 -9.82 -0.66
CA ILE A 104 -0.26 -8.86 0.18
C ILE A 104 -0.92 -7.48 0.06
N ILE A 105 -1.07 -6.81 1.20
CA ILE A 105 -1.49 -5.41 1.26
C ILE A 105 -0.31 -4.58 1.75
#